data_07d24c2fb759ca93d04d191b9c7455b6
#
_entry.id   07d24c2fb759ca93d04d191b9c7455b6
#
_cell.length_a   1.000
_cell.length_b   1.000
_cell.length_c   1.000
_cell.angle_alpha   90.00
_cell.angle_beta   90.00
_cell.angle_gamma   90.00
#
_symmetry.space_group_name_H-M   'P 1'
#
loop_
_entity.id
_entity.type
_entity.pdbx_description
1 polymer ?
#
loop_
_entity_poly.entity_id
_entity_poly.type
_entity_poly.pdbx_seq_one_letter_code
_entity_poly.pdbx_strand_id
1 'polypeptide(L)'
;MQEETREYQKVISYLSQMIASGELAIGSRLPTERSLAETLSIGRNSTREALRMLEHTGVIVCKRGSGNYLTGNVSRPITEMVHMMLLLGQTDRKEICSFRRNMEKAVCRAILDQDTFSRWKEQVAVLLQKAQEQQPLDRQIELDRQFHFLLIHATENQFWIALLEPITEVYRRCIDTALQTASDTVKQKLQESHTMLFQALCRRDYPACEKAIDAHYDLVDNELEKEI
;
A
#
# COMPACT_ATOMS: atom_id res chain seq x y z
N MET A 1 3.89 35.22 -10.15
CA MET A 1 4.13 33.79 -9.80
C MET A 1 4.41 33.56 -8.32
N GLN A 2 5.21 34.38 -7.64
CA GLN A 2 5.50 34.18 -6.19
C GLN A 2 4.34 34.50 -5.24
N GLU A 3 3.42 35.40 -5.59
CA GLU A 3 2.27 35.72 -4.74
C GLU A 3 1.15 34.69 -4.81
N GLU A 4 0.85 34.12 -5.98
CA GLU A 4 -0.11 33.02 -6.13
C GLU A 4 0.34 31.77 -5.37
N THR A 5 1.64 31.47 -5.38
CA THR A 5 2.22 30.34 -4.62
C THR A 5 1.98 30.46 -3.12
N ARG A 6 1.89 31.68 -2.57
CA ARG A 6 1.59 31.92 -1.17
C ARG A 6 0.11 31.79 -0.81
N GLU A 7 -0.81 32.07 -1.72
CA GLU A 7 -2.26 31.99 -1.40
C GLU A 7 -2.74 30.56 -1.20
N TYR A 8 -2.40 29.63 -2.08
CA TYR A 8 -2.82 28.23 -1.90
C TYR A 8 -2.23 27.62 -0.63
N GLN A 9 -1.03 28.05 -0.22
CA GLN A 9 -0.41 27.62 1.03
C GLN A 9 -1.23 28.03 2.26
N LYS A 10 -1.92 29.19 2.22
CA LYS A 10 -2.83 29.60 3.30
C LYS A 10 -3.97 28.61 3.48
N VAL A 11 -4.53 28.10 2.39
CA VAL A 11 -5.60 27.07 2.46
C VAL A 11 -5.07 25.79 3.10
N ILE A 12 -3.90 25.30 2.65
CA ILE A 12 -3.29 24.09 3.19
C ILE A 12 -3.00 24.25 4.68
N SER A 13 -2.39 25.38 5.07
CA SER A 13 -2.08 25.68 6.49
C SER A 13 -3.34 25.77 7.34
N TYR A 14 -4.39 26.41 6.86
CA TYR A 14 -5.66 26.54 7.57
C TYR A 14 -6.33 25.17 7.78
N LEU A 15 -6.42 24.36 6.73
CA LEU A 15 -6.97 23.01 6.85
C LEU A 15 -6.11 22.11 7.76
N SER A 16 -4.78 22.25 7.71
CA SER A 16 -3.88 21.53 8.63
C SER A 16 -4.12 21.92 10.08
N GLN A 17 -4.40 23.21 10.36
CA GLN A 17 -4.74 23.67 11.72
C GLN A 17 -6.09 23.08 12.18
N MET A 18 -7.11 23.07 11.33
CA MET A 18 -8.41 22.46 11.65
C MET A 18 -8.29 20.94 11.92
N ILE A 19 -7.38 20.25 11.21
CA ILE A 19 -7.09 18.83 11.48
C ILE A 19 -6.37 18.68 12.82
N ALA A 20 -5.36 19.51 13.08
CA ALA A 20 -4.59 19.46 14.32
C ALA A 20 -5.42 19.83 15.57
N SER A 21 -6.41 20.75 15.43
CA SER A 21 -7.34 21.13 16.51
C SER A 21 -8.47 20.10 16.72
N GLY A 22 -8.62 19.12 15.81
CA GLY A 22 -9.71 18.15 15.84
C GLY A 22 -11.04 18.64 15.28
N GLU A 23 -11.10 19.85 14.72
CA GLU A 23 -12.30 20.37 14.03
C GLU A 23 -12.62 19.59 12.75
N LEU A 24 -11.57 19.05 12.09
CA LEU A 24 -11.69 18.15 10.95
C LEU A 24 -11.08 16.79 11.27
N ALA A 25 -11.89 15.75 11.21
CA ALA A 25 -11.48 14.35 11.31
C ALA A 25 -11.61 13.64 9.95
N ILE A 26 -11.00 12.48 9.80
CA ILE A 26 -11.19 11.64 8.60
C ILE A 26 -12.69 11.36 8.42
N GLY A 27 -13.19 11.55 7.20
CA GLY A 27 -14.60 11.47 6.84
C GLY A 27 -15.36 12.80 6.97
N SER A 28 -14.80 13.83 7.62
CA SER A 28 -15.44 15.14 7.73
C SER A 28 -15.54 15.84 6.37
N ARG A 29 -16.64 16.55 6.17
CA ARG A 29 -16.79 17.44 5.02
C ARG A 29 -16.01 18.72 5.26
N LEU A 30 -15.21 19.13 4.27
CA LEU A 30 -14.46 20.38 4.31
C LEU A 30 -15.39 21.59 4.14
N PRO A 31 -14.98 22.78 4.64
CA PRO A 31 -15.60 24.03 4.25
C PRO A 31 -15.64 24.18 2.73
N THR A 32 -16.67 24.84 2.21
CA THR A 32 -16.82 25.00 0.76
C THR A 32 -15.70 25.90 0.18
N GLU A 33 -15.40 25.75 -1.12
CA GLU A 33 -14.46 26.61 -1.84
C GLU A 33 -14.75 28.09 -1.60
N ARG A 34 -16.04 28.46 -1.61
CA ARG A 34 -16.48 29.83 -1.34
C ARG A 34 -16.17 30.27 0.09
N SER A 35 -16.51 29.44 1.08
CA SER A 35 -16.24 29.75 2.48
C SER A 35 -14.74 29.89 2.77
N LEU A 36 -13.91 29.00 2.21
CA LEU A 36 -12.44 29.07 2.36
C LEU A 36 -11.89 30.38 1.75
N ALA A 37 -12.35 30.74 0.55
CA ALA A 37 -11.92 31.97 -0.12
C ALA A 37 -12.28 33.21 0.69
N GLU A 38 -13.50 33.27 1.22
CA GLU A 38 -14.01 34.37 2.07
C GLU A 38 -13.22 34.44 3.40
N THR A 39 -13.09 33.30 4.11
CA THR A 39 -12.40 33.22 5.42
C THR A 39 -10.93 33.64 5.34
N LEU A 40 -10.25 33.22 4.25
CA LEU A 40 -8.82 33.47 4.09
C LEU A 40 -8.51 34.74 3.30
N SER A 41 -9.53 35.44 2.82
CA SER A 41 -9.42 36.64 1.97
C SER A 41 -8.49 36.40 0.74
N ILE A 42 -8.72 35.27 0.04
CA ILE A 42 -7.94 34.86 -1.14
C ILE A 42 -8.85 34.63 -2.36
N GLY A 43 -8.22 34.53 -3.53
CA GLY A 43 -8.92 34.27 -4.80
C GLY A 43 -9.53 32.86 -4.82
N ARG A 44 -10.73 32.70 -5.45
CA ARG A 44 -11.35 31.38 -5.64
C ARG A 44 -10.48 30.43 -6.48
N ASN A 45 -9.71 30.96 -7.42
CA ASN A 45 -8.80 30.15 -8.24
C ASN A 45 -7.70 29.53 -7.39
N SER A 46 -7.06 30.32 -6.53
CA SER A 46 -6.03 29.83 -5.60
C SER A 46 -6.59 28.82 -4.60
N THR A 47 -7.84 29.04 -4.13
CA THR A 47 -8.55 28.08 -3.27
C THR A 47 -8.78 26.75 -3.99
N ARG A 48 -9.26 26.79 -5.23
CA ARG A 48 -9.51 25.60 -6.05
C ARG A 48 -8.23 24.85 -6.36
N GLU A 49 -7.14 25.57 -6.63
CA GLU A 49 -5.83 24.97 -6.86
C GLU A 49 -5.34 24.22 -5.62
N ALA A 50 -5.44 24.82 -4.43
CA ALA A 50 -5.11 24.15 -3.17
C ALA A 50 -5.93 22.88 -2.95
N LEU A 51 -7.25 22.94 -3.18
CA LEU A 51 -8.11 21.75 -3.04
C LEU A 51 -7.77 20.66 -4.05
N ARG A 52 -7.44 21.01 -5.30
CA ARG A 52 -6.95 20.03 -6.29
C ARG A 52 -5.63 19.38 -5.87
N MET A 53 -4.69 20.16 -5.35
CA MET A 53 -3.43 19.60 -4.83
C MET A 53 -3.68 18.60 -3.69
N LEU A 54 -4.57 18.96 -2.75
CA LEU A 54 -4.94 18.05 -1.64
C LEU A 54 -5.67 16.79 -2.13
N GLU A 55 -6.46 16.90 -3.19
CA GLU A 55 -7.10 15.76 -3.85
C GLU A 55 -6.07 14.84 -4.54
N HIS A 56 -5.12 15.42 -5.28
CA HIS A 56 -4.04 14.66 -5.91
C HIS A 56 -3.13 13.96 -4.90
N THR A 57 -2.89 14.58 -3.74
CA THR A 57 -2.11 13.95 -2.66
C THR A 57 -2.93 12.98 -1.80
N GLY A 58 -4.20 12.74 -2.14
CA GLY A 58 -5.06 11.80 -1.41
C GLY A 58 -5.48 12.27 -0.01
N VAL A 59 -5.20 13.52 0.35
CA VAL A 59 -5.64 14.08 1.64
C VAL A 59 -7.14 14.28 1.67
N ILE A 60 -7.73 14.67 0.53
CA ILE A 60 -9.16 14.84 0.37
C ILE A 60 -9.69 14.06 -0.83
N VAL A 61 -11.00 13.85 -0.87
CA VAL A 61 -11.74 13.31 -2.01
C VAL A 61 -12.90 14.23 -2.36
N CYS A 62 -13.05 14.55 -3.65
CA CYS A 62 -14.19 15.29 -4.15
C CYS A 62 -15.34 14.34 -4.49
N LYS A 63 -16.50 14.51 -3.83
CA LYS A 63 -17.74 13.81 -4.15
C LYS A 63 -18.64 14.74 -4.95
N ARG A 64 -18.85 14.42 -6.25
CA ARG A 64 -19.64 15.23 -7.18
C ARG A 64 -21.00 15.60 -6.58
N GLY A 65 -21.30 16.89 -6.54
CA GLY A 65 -22.55 17.43 -5.96
C GLY A 65 -22.60 17.45 -4.43
N SER A 66 -21.64 16.87 -3.73
CA SER A 66 -21.63 16.78 -2.26
C SER A 66 -20.51 17.62 -1.62
N GLY A 67 -19.38 17.81 -2.29
CA GLY A 67 -18.25 18.61 -1.80
C GLY A 67 -16.99 17.79 -1.55
N ASN A 68 -16.02 18.38 -0.84
CA ASN A 68 -14.76 17.78 -0.51
C ASN A 68 -14.81 17.16 0.90
N TYR A 69 -14.17 16.00 1.06
CA TYR A 69 -14.13 15.25 2.32
C TYR A 69 -12.70 14.88 2.67
N LEU A 70 -12.32 14.98 3.94
CA LEU A 70 -11.02 14.52 4.41
C LEU A 70 -10.97 12.99 4.37
N THR A 71 -10.00 12.43 3.67
CA THR A 71 -9.85 10.97 3.56
C THR A 71 -8.53 10.46 4.13
N GLY A 72 -7.43 11.19 3.99
CA GLY A 72 -6.10 10.76 4.43
C GLY A 72 -5.57 9.52 3.70
N ASN A 73 -6.11 9.20 2.52
CA ASN A 73 -5.67 8.05 1.73
C ASN A 73 -4.55 8.44 0.77
N VAL A 74 -3.31 8.21 1.22
CA VAL A 74 -2.10 8.50 0.43
C VAL A 74 -1.65 7.34 -0.49
N SER A 75 -2.39 6.24 -0.52
CA SER A 75 -2.01 5.05 -1.30
C SER A 75 -1.92 5.34 -2.80
N ARG A 76 -2.92 6.01 -3.37
CA ARG A 76 -2.95 6.33 -4.80
C ARG A 76 -1.76 7.18 -5.26
N PRO A 77 -1.41 8.31 -4.63
CA PRO A 77 -0.22 9.10 -4.99
C PRO A 77 1.08 8.29 -4.94
N ILE A 78 1.26 7.44 -3.94
CA ILE A 78 2.45 6.59 -3.83
C ILE A 78 2.51 5.59 -5.00
N THR A 79 1.39 4.94 -5.31
CA THR A 79 1.28 4.02 -6.45
C THR A 79 1.60 4.73 -7.78
N GLU A 80 1.03 5.92 -8.01
CA GLU A 80 1.27 6.73 -9.22
C GLU A 80 2.74 7.16 -9.32
N MET A 81 3.37 7.55 -8.19
CA MET A 81 4.78 7.92 -8.15
C MET A 81 5.68 6.75 -8.52
N VAL A 82 5.46 5.56 -7.96
CA VAL A 82 6.27 4.37 -8.29
C VAL A 82 6.07 3.94 -9.75
N HIS A 83 4.85 4.04 -10.29
CA HIS A 83 4.60 3.82 -11.72
C HIS A 83 5.38 4.79 -12.61
N MET A 84 5.44 6.09 -12.23
CA MET A 84 6.24 7.07 -12.98
C MET A 84 7.73 6.75 -12.92
N MET A 85 8.26 6.32 -11.77
CA MET A 85 9.67 5.89 -11.67
C MET A 85 9.98 4.74 -12.62
N LEU A 86 9.08 3.75 -12.72
CA LEU A 86 9.20 2.65 -13.69
C LEU A 86 9.16 3.15 -15.14
N LEU A 87 8.22 4.02 -15.49
CA LEU A 87 8.09 4.57 -16.84
C LEU A 87 9.30 5.41 -17.26
N LEU A 88 9.91 6.14 -16.32
CA LEU A 88 11.09 6.96 -16.55
C LEU A 88 12.40 6.17 -16.49
N GLY A 89 12.37 4.86 -16.23
CA GLY A 89 13.55 4.04 -16.06
C GLY A 89 14.41 4.41 -14.83
N GLN A 90 13.80 5.06 -13.83
CA GLN A 90 14.47 5.40 -12.56
C GLN A 90 14.53 4.22 -11.59
N THR A 91 13.73 3.22 -11.82
CA THR A 91 13.73 1.93 -11.12
C THR A 91 13.24 0.84 -12.08
N ASP A 92 13.52 -0.41 -11.74
CA ASP A 92 13.06 -1.56 -12.50
C ASP A 92 12.30 -2.57 -11.61
N ARG A 93 11.78 -3.62 -12.25
CA ARG A 93 11.00 -4.66 -11.55
C ARG A 93 11.86 -5.44 -10.55
N LYS A 94 13.15 -5.67 -10.84
CA LYS A 94 14.08 -6.39 -9.96
C LYS A 94 14.36 -5.59 -8.69
N GLU A 95 14.54 -4.28 -8.81
CA GLU A 95 14.74 -3.39 -7.65
C GLU A 95 13.51 -3.34 -6.75
N ILE A 96 12.30 -3.27 -7.33
CA ILE A 96 11.05 -3.33 -6.54
C ILE A 96 10.89 -4.69 -5.85
N CYS A 97 11.22 -5.79 -6.53
CA CYS A 97 11.20 -7.13 -5.98
C CYS A 97 12.17 -7.27 -4.80
N SER A 98 13.42 -6.83 -4.98
CA SER A 98 14.44 -6.80 -3.94
C SER A 98 14.03 -5.94 -2.75
N PHE A 99 13.45 -4.76 -2.99
CA PHE A 99 12.91 -3.91 -1.93
C PHE A 99 11.84 -4.65 -1.13
N ARG A 100 10.84 -5.27 -1.78
CA ARG A 100 9.77 -6.01 -1.10
C ARG A 100 10.30 -7.17 -0.27
N ARG A 101 11.22 -7.98 -0.84
CA ARG A 101 11.88 -9.08 -0.11
C ARG A 101 12.44 -8.61 1.23
N ASN A 102 13.17 -7.49 1.23
CA ASN A 102 13.76 -6.93 2.43
C ASN A 102 12.73 -6.34 3.39
N MET A 103 11.71 -5.66 2.84
CA MET A 103 10.64 -5.08 3.66
C MET A 103 9.78 -6.16 4.32
N GLU A 104 9.50 -7.27 3.65
CA GLU A 104 8.75 -8.37 4.26
C GLU A 104 9.52 -9.06 5.41
N LYS A 105 10.85 -9.18 5.29
CA LYS A 105 11.68 -9.60 6.42
C LYS A 105 11.55 -8.64 7.60
N ALA A 106 11.62 -7.34 7.34
CA ALA A 106 11.44 -6.31 8.38
C ALA A 106 10.01 -6.32 8.97
N VAL A 107 8.98 -6.56 8.15
CA VAL A 107 7.59 -6.76 8.60
C VAL A 107 7.49 -7.95 9.56
N CYS A 108 8.05 -9.10 9.20
CA CYS A 108 8.06 -10.28 10.07
C CYS A 108 8.78 -10.00 11.38
N ARG A 109 9.91 -9.28 11.33
CA ARG A 109 10.63 -8.86 12.54
C ARG A 109 9.76 -7.98 13.44
N ALA A 110 9.11 -6.96 12.87
CA ALA A 110 8.23 -6.07 13.61
C ALA A 110 7.05 -6.82 14.27
N ILE A 111 6.44 -7.76 13.55
CA ILE A 111 5.37 -8.63 14.06
C ILE A 111 5.84 -9.43 15.28
N LEU A 112 7.03 -10.04 15.20
CA LEU A 112 7.57 -10.88 16.26
C LEU A 112 8.01 -10.05 17.48
N ASP A 113 8.62 -8.88 17.27
CA ASP A 113 9.07 -8.02 18.34
C ASP A 113 7.88 -7.43 19.15
N GLN A 114 6.75 -7.15 18.48
CA GLN A 114 5.55 -6.59 19.11
C GLN A 114 4.51 -7.65 19.56
N ASP A 115 4.74 -8.92 19.24
CA ASP A 115 3.84 -10.06 19.54
C ASP A 115 2.39 -9.87 19.03
N THR A 116 2.24 -9.22 17.88
CA THR A 116 0.92 -8.91 17.30
C THR A 116 0.30 -10.08 16.55
N PHE A 117 1.11 -11.07 16.12
CA PHE A 117 0.67 -12.16 15.24
C PHE A 117 -0.46 -13.02 15.81
N SER A 118 -0.54 -13.15 17.13
CA SER A 118 -1.61 -13.92 17.79
C SER A 118 -3.01 -13.49 17.40
N ARG A 119 -3.22 -12.20 17.15
CA ARG A 119 -4.50 -11.60 16.73
C ARG A 119 -4.84 -11.84 15.25
N TRP A 120 -3.84 -12.09 14.43
CA TRP A 120 -3.96 -12.24 12.97
C TRP A 120 -3.87 -13.69 12.51
N LYS A 121 -3.35 -14.56 13.36
CA LYS A 121 -3.05 -15.97 13.06
C LYS A 121 -4.23 -16.71 12.42
N GLU A 122 -5.43 -16.55 12.97
CA GLU A 122 -6.62 -17.25 12.45
C GLU A 122 -6.99 -16.76 11.05
N GLN A 123 -6.94 -15.46 10.81
CA GLN A 123 -7.25 -14.89 9.49
C GLN A 123 -6.26 -15.38 8.43
N VAL A 124 -4.97 -15.42 8.77
CA VAL A 124 -3.92 -15.91 7.85
C VAL A 124 -4.12 -17.41 7.61
N ALA A 125 -4.43 -18.22 8.64
CA ALA A 125 -4.68 -19.64 8.49
C ALA A 125 -5.86 -19.94 7.56
N VAL A 126 -6.98 -19.24 7.74
CA VAL A 126 -8.17 -19.37 6.87
C VAL A 126 -7.85 -18.99 5.43
N LEU A 127 -7.04 -17.95 5.22
CA LEU A 127 -6.62 -17.53 3.88
C LEU A 127 -5.77 -18.61 3.21
N LEU A 128 -4.77 -19.14 3.91
CA LEU A 128 -3.91 -20.21 3.41
C LEU A 128 -4.68 -21.49 3.09
N GLN A 129 -5.67 -21.85 3.90
CA GLN A 129 -6.55 -22.99 3.61
C GLN A 129 -7.31 -22.78 2.30
N LYS A 130 -7.87 -21.59 2.06
CA LYS A 130 -8.54 -21.25 0.79
C LYS A 130 -7.57 -21.27 -0.40
N ALA A 131 -6.31 -20.90 -0.21
CA ALA A 131 -5.31 -20.93 -1.26
C ALA A 131 -4.89 -22.35 -1.64
N GLN A 132 -5.06 -23.35 -0.77
CA GLN A 132 -4.79 -24.78 -1.07
C GLN A 132 -5.90 -25.45 -1.88
N GLU A 133 -7.09 -24.86 -1.94
CA GLU A 133 -8.17 -25.35 -2.77
C GLU A 133 -7.88 -25.06 -4.25
N GLN A 134 -8.43 -25.88 -5.16
CA GLN A 134 -8.31 -25.61 -6.59
C GLN A 134 -9.10 -24.35 -6.95
N GLN A 135 -8.37 -23.27 -7.27
CA GLN A 135 -8.93 -21.95 -7.56
C GLN A 135 -8.61 -21.50 -8.98
N PRO A 136 -9.49 -20.72 -9.63
CA PRO A 136 -9.15 -20.00 -10.86
C PRO A 136 -7.93 -19.08 -10.62
N LEU A 137 -7.16 -18.82 -11.69
CA LEU A 137 -5.92 -18.05 -11.61
C LEU A 137 -6.12 -16.67 -10.96
N ASP A 138 -7.15 -15.92 -11.37
CA ASP A 138 -7.45 -14.60 -10.78
C ASP A 138 -7.67 -14.68 -9.26
N ARG A 139 -8.24 -15.80 -8.79
CA ARG A 139 -8.44 -16.01 -7.37
C ARG A 139 -7.15 -16.37 -6.65
N GLN A 140 -6.26 -17.14 -7.29
CA GLN A 140 -4.93 -17.44 -6.74
C GLN A 140 -4.13 -16.15 -6.56
N ILE A 141 -4.10 -15.28 -7.57
CA ILE A 141 -3.45 -13.97 -7.54
C ILE A 141 -4.00 -13.10 -6.39
N GLU A 142 -5.33 -13.07 -6.24
CA GLU A 142 -5.96 -12.29 -5.16
C GLU A 142 -5.66 -12.86 -3.78
N LEU A 143 -5.58 -14.18 -3.61
CA LEU A 143 -5.22 -14.82 -2.34
C LEU A 143 -3.75 -14.56 -1.97
N ASP A 144 -2.85 -14.60 -2.95
CA ASP A 144 -1.45 -14.21 -2.80
C ASP A 144 -1.33 -12.77 -2.28
N ARG A 145 -2.00 -11.82 -2.95
CA ARG A 145 -2.03 -10.42 -2.55
C ARG A 145 -2.56 -10.25 -1.12
N GLN A 146 -3.66 -10.91 -0.79
CA GLN A 146 -4.26 -10.83 0.55
C GLN A 146 -3.34 -11.37 1.63
N PHE A 147 -2.54 -12.40 1.34
CA PHE A 147 -1.55 -12.93 2.28
C PHE A 147 -0.53 -11.85 2.67
N HIS A 148 0.08 -11.21 1.69
CA HIS A 148 1.05 -10.14 1.94
C HIS A 148 0.43 -8.93 2.65
N PHE A 149 -0.80 -8.55 2.32
CA PHE A 149 -1.52 -7.49 3.03
C PHE A 149 -1.78 -7.85 4.49
N LEU A 150 -2.20 -9.07 4.79
CA LEU A 150 -2.41 -9.51 6.17
C LEU A 150 -1.11 -9.43 7.00
N LEU A 151 0.04 -9.74 6.42
CA LEU A 151 1.33 -9.59 7.11
C LEU A 151 1.62 -8.12 7.42
N ILE A 152 1.42 -7.22 6.45
CA ILE A 152 1.61 -5.77 6.68
C ILE A 152 0.68 -5.27 7.78
N HIS A 153 -0.61 -5.65 7.75
CA HIS A 153 -1.59 -5.28 8.77
C HIS A 153 -1.26 -5.88 10.15
N ALA A 154 -0.67 -7.07 10.18
CA ALA A 154 -0.24 -7.70 11.43
C ALA A 154 0.89 -6.95 12.15
N THR A 155 1.54 -5.98 11.51
CA THR A 155 2.43 -5.04 12.22
C THR A 155 1.67 -4.09 13.13
N GLU A 156 0.36 -3.87 12.88
CA GLU A 156 -0.50 -2.86 13.54
C GLU A 156 0.09 -1.44 13.51
N ASN A 157 1.02 -1.18 12.61
CA ASN A 157 1.68 0.10 12.43
C ASN A 157 1.14 0.81 11.19
N GLN A 158 0.39 1.90 11.40
CA GLN A 158 -0.27 2.63 10.31
C GLN A 158 0.71 3.19 9.27
N PHE A 159 1.95 3.50 9.68
CA PHE A 159 2.97 3.99 8.74
C PHE A 159 3.46 2.88 7.81
N TRP A 160 3.67 1.66 8.33
CA TRP A 160 3.97 0.49 7.50
C TRP A 160 2.85 0.22 6.50
N ILE A 161 1.61 0.21 6.98
CA ILE A 161 0.43 -0.03 6.14
C ILE A 161 0.34 1.01 5.03
N ALA A 162 0.39 2.30 5.37
CA ALA A 162 0.27 3.40 4.42
C ALA A 162 1.34 3.39 3.32
N LEU A 163 2.56 2.92 3.62
CA LEU A 163 3.66 2.89 2.66
C LEU A 163 3.74 1.58 1.87
N LEU A 164 3.52 0.43 2.50
CA LEU A 164 3.78 -0.86 1.86
C LEU A 164 2.60 -1.38 1.03
N GLU A 165 1.35 -1.07 1.40
CA GLU A 165 0.19 -1.46 0.57
C GLU A 165 0.27 -0.89 -0.86
N PRO A 166 0.52 0.41 -1.08
CA PRO A 166 0.66 0.97 -2.42
C PRO A 166 1.77 0.32 -3.24
N ILE A 167 2.91 0.03 -2.61
CA ILE A 167 4.05 -0.63 -3.26
C ILE A 167 3.69 -2.08 -3.63
N THR A 168 2.98 -2.77 -2.74
CA THR A 168 2.46 -4.12 -3.01
C THR A 168 1.49 -4.11 -4.20
N GLU A 169 0.66 -3.09 -4.33
CA GLU A 169 -0.25 -2.96 -5.48
C GLU A 169 0.49 -2.72 -6.81
N VAL A 170 1.56 -1.94 -6.82
CA VAL A 170 2.42 -1.80 -8.02
C VAL A 170 3.04 -3.13 -8.41
N TYR A 171 3.57 -3.84 -7.43
CA TYR A 171 4.20 -5.14 -7.63
C TYR A 171 3.22 -6.22 -8.10
N ARG A 172 1.93 -6.11 -7.79
CA ARG A 172 0.90 -7.05 -8.23
C ARG A 172 0.99 -7.33 -9.72
N ARG A 173 1.18 -6.31 -10.54
CA ARG A 173 1.31 -6.49 -12.01
C ARG A 173 2.50 -7.37 -12.40
N CYS A 174 3.57 -7.33 -11.62
CA CYS A 174 4.72 -8.21 -11.86
C CYS A 174 4.41 -9.66 -11.47
N ILE A 175 3.70 -9.86 -10.33
CA ILE A 175 3.24 -11.19 -9.90
C ILE A 175 2.17 -11.75 -10.83
N ASP A 176 1.22 -10.94 -11.28
CA ASP A 176 0.18 -11.36 -12.21
C ASP A 176 0.81 -12.03 -13.45
N THR A 177 1.84 -11.38 -14.01
CA THR A 177 2.56 -11.90 -15.17
C THR A 177 3.33 -13.18 -14.82
N ALA A 178 4.09 -13.17 -13.71
CA ALA A 178 4.83 -14.36 -13.29
C ALA A 178 3.92 -15.56 -13.00
N LEU A 179 2.78 -15.37 -12.35
CA LEU A 179 1.82 -16.44 -12.07
C LEU A 179 1.06 -16.92 -13.33
N GLN A 180 0.85 -16.06 -14.33
CA GLN A 180 0.25 -16.46 -15.60
C GLN A 180 1.13 -17.43 -16.39
N THR A 181 2.43 -17.24 -16.35
CA THR A 181 3.41 -18.05 -17.09
C THR A 181 3.97 -19.22 -16.28
N ALA A 182 3.87 -19.18 -14.95
CA ALA A 182 4.39 -20.20 -14.05
C ALA A 182 3.69 -21.55 -14.23
N SER A 183 4.48 -22.63 -14.18
CA SER A 183 3.95 -24.00 -14.11
C SER A 183 3.21 -24.25 -12.79
N ASP A 184 2.32 -25.25 -12.78
CA ASP A 184 1.59 -25.64 -11.57
C ASP A 184 2.54 -26.02 -10.43
N THR A 185 3.69 -26.60 -10.75
CA THR A 185 4.74 -26.92 -9.77
C THR A 185 5.30 -25.65 -9.11
N VAL A 186 5.51 -24.58 -9.85
CA VAL A 186 6.00 -23.30 -9.30
C VAL A 186 4.92 -22.65 -8.45
N LYS A 187 3.67 -22.63 -8.90
CA LYS A 187 2.53 -22.11 -8.12
C LYS A 187 2.38 -22.84 -6.79
N GLN A 188 2.51 -24.16 -6.81
CA GLN A 188 2.48 -24.96 -5.60
C GLN A 188 3.61 -24.59 -4.64
N LYS A 189 4.84 -24.45 -5.13
CA LYS A 189 5.99 -24.04 -4.30
C LYS A 189 5.82 -22.63 -3.70
N LEU A 190 5.21 -21.69 -4.43
CA LEU A 190 4.87 -20.38 -3.90
C LEU A 190 3.88 -20.48 -2.74
N GLN A 191 2.84 -21.30 -2.85
CA GLN A 191 1.90 -21.54 -1.75
C GLN A 191 2.56 -22.27 -0.55
N GLU A 192 3.46 -23.21 -0.82
CA GLU A 192 4.25 -23.87 0.22
C GLU A 192 5.13 -22.87 0.98
N SER A 193 5.76 -21.90 0.29
CA SER A 193 6.57 -20.85 0.93
C SER A 193 5.74 -19.97 1.86
N HIS A 194 4.52 -19.61 1.49
CA HIS A 194 3.58 -18.88 2.38
C HIS A 194 3.23 -19.73 3.62
N THR A 195 2.99 -21.02 3.44
CA THR A 195 2.71 -21.92 4.55
C THR A 195 3.91 -22.05 5.48
N MET A 196 5.12 -22.12 4.94
CA MET A 196 6.37 -22.14 5.73
C MET A 196 6.54 -20.86 6.52
N LEU A 197 6.28 -19.71 5.92
CA LEU A 197 6.35 -18.40 6.58
C LEU A 197 5.34 -18.31 7.73
N PHE A 198 4.10 -18.71 7.50
CA PHE A 198 3.07 -18.77 8.54
C PHE A 198 3.50 -19.66 9.72
N GLN A 199 4.03 -20.85 9.44
CA GLN A 199 4.52 -21.76 10.50
C GLN A 199 5.70 -21.18 11.27
N ALA A 200 6.62 -20.47 10.59
CA ALA A 200 7.74 -19.80 11.23
C ALA A 200 7.26 -18.66 12.16
N LEU A 201 6.30 -17.84 11.72
CA LEU A 201 5.67 -16.81 12.55
C LEU A 201 4.97 -17.42 13.77
N CYS A 202 4.26 -18.55 13.61
CA CYS A 202 3.63 -19.26 14.73
C CYS A 202 4.64 -19.77 15.77
N ARG A 203 5.83 -20.17 15.33
CA ARG A 203 6.93 -20.63 16.21
C ARG A 203 7.81 -19.50 16.72
N ARG A 204 7.57 -18.25 16.29
CA ARG A 204 8.40 -17.09 16.58
C ARG A 204 9.86 -17.27 16.12
N ASP A 205 10.06 -17.97 15.01
CA ASP A 205 11.36 -18.32 14.46
C ASP A 205 11.72 -17.36 13.31
N TYR A 206 12.37 -16.23 13.64
CA TYR A 206 12.73 -15.23 12.66
C TYR A 206 13.69 -15.76 11.57
N PRO A 207 14.75 -16.53 11.87
CA PRO A 207 15.58 -17.15 10.82
C PRO A 207 14.80 -18.02 9.85
N ALA A 208 13.78 -18.74 10.31
CA ALA A 208 12.91 -19.51 9.43
C ALA A 208 11.99 -18.61 8.59
N CYS A 209 11.54 -17.46 9.13
CA CYS A 209 10.80 -16.47 8.34
C CYS A 209 11.67 -15.92 7.18
N GLU A 210 12.92 -15.55 7.45
CA GLU A 210 13.84 -15.06 6.41
C GLU A 210 14.03 -16.09 5.31
N LYS A 211 14.25 -17.35 5.65
CA LYS A 211 14.42 -18.44 4.67
C LYS A 211 13.17 -18.67 3.83
N ALA A 212 11.99 -18.61 4.45
CA ALA A 212 10.73 -18.76 3.71
C ALA A 212 10.50 -17.60 2.72
N ILE A 213 10.80 -16.37 3.14
CA ILE A 213 10.73 -15.18 2.29
C ILE A 213 11.73 -15.28 1.14
N ASP A 214 12.99 -15.65 1.41
CA ASP A 214 13.99 -15.82 0.37
C ASP A 214 13.56 -16.88 -0.65
N ALA A 215 13.08 -18.04 -0.20
CA ALA A 215 12.59 -19.09 -1.09
C ALA A 215 11.39 -18.64 -1.95
N HIS A 216 10.47 -17.84 -1.38
CA HIS A 216 9.36 -17.26 -2.11
C HIS A 216 9.84 -16.32 -3.22
N TYR A 217 10.69 -15.34 -2.90
CA TYR A 217 11.15 -14.35 -3.88
C TYR A 217 12.12 -14.91 -4.89
N ASP A 218 12.91 -15.95 -4.58
CA ASP A 218 13.74 -16.66 -5.55
C ASP A 218 12.89 -17.33 -6.64
N LEU A 219 11.71 -17.88 -6.29
CA LEU A 219 10.78 -18.41 -7.28
C LEU A 219 10.22 -17.32 -8.19
N VAL A 220 9.83 -16.19 -7.61
CA VAL A 220 9.29 -15.04 -8.37
C VAL A 220 10.36 -14.46 -9.30
N ASP A 221 11.57 -14.22 -8.80
CA ASP A 221 12.68 -13.67 -9.60
C ASP A 221 13.01 -14.58 -10.78
N ASN A 222 13.04 -15.91 -10.58
CA ASN A 222 13.27 -16.89 -11.64
C ASN A 222 12.17 -16.87 -12.71
N GLU A 223 10.90 -16.62 -12.36
CA GLU A 223 9.82 -16.51 -13.36
C GLU A 223 9.92 -15.18 -14.12
N LEU A 224 10.26 -14.07 -13.46
CA LEU A 224 10.44 -12.78 -14.10
C LEU A 224 11.64 -12.75 -15.07
N GLU A 225 12.67 -13.55 -14.82
CA GLU A 225 13.85 -13.64 -15.73
C GLU A 225 13.56 -14.39 -17.03
N LYS A 226 12.52 -15.21 -17.09
CA LYS A 226 12.13 -15.92 -18.32
C LYS A 226 11.43 -15.01 -19.34
N GLU A 227 11.01 -13.80 -18.93
CA GLU A 227 10.29 -12.84 -19.79
C GLU A 227 11.22 -11.85 -20.52
N ILE A 228 12.53 -11.91 -20.26
CA ILE A 228 13.57 -11.08 -20.88
C ILE A 228 14.22 -11.86 -22.02
#